data_cc007db4743f2619fb1ae21ab1f812d2
#
_entry.id   cc007db4743f2619fb1ae21ab1f812d2
#
_cell.length_a   1.000
_cell.length_b   1.000
_cell.length_c   1.000
_cell.angle_alpha   90.00
_cell.angle_beta   90.00
_cell.angle_gamma   90.00
#
_symmetry.space_group_name_H-M   'P 1'
#
loop_
_entity.id
_entity.type
_entity.pdbx_description
1 polymer ?
#
loop_
_entity_poly.entity_id
_entity_poly.type
_entity_poly.pdbx_seq_one_letter_code
_entity_poly.pdbx_strand_id
1 'polypeptide(L)'
;MSNGLLLWADDEMELLRAHILFLEKKGYDVVTVTNGTDAIDQCRQKTFDLILLDEMMPGLSGLETLQQIKELSPATPVVMVTKSEEENIMDQAIGS
;
A
#
# COMPACT_ATOMS: atom_id res chain seq x y z
N MET A 1 0.15 22.22 4.61
CA MET A 1 -1.06 21.39 4.57
C MET A 1 -0.79 20.13 3.77
N SER A 2 -1.38 19.02 4.20
CA SER A 2 -1.24 17.75 3.49
C SER A 2 -2.16 17.72 2.26
N ASN A 3 -1.64 17.18 1.15
CA ASN A 3 -2.45 16.92 -0.04
C ASN A 3 -3.25 15.63 0.10
N GLY A 4 -2.97 14.83 1.10
CA GLY A 4 -3.68 13.61 1.37
C GLY A 4 -2.90 12.73 2.33
N LEU A 5 -3.60 11.78 2.94
CA LEU A 5 -3.02 10.81 3.86
C LEU A 5 -3.05 9.44 3.21
N LEU A 6 -1.89 8.84 3.03
CA LEU A 6 -1.72 7.55 2.38
C LEU A 6 -1.27 6.50 3.39
N LEU A 7 -1.77 5.29 3.23
CA LEU A 7 -1.28 4.13 3.98
C LEU A 7 -0.56 3.21 2.99
N TRP A 8 0.65 2.80 3.32
CA TRP A 8 1.40 1.86 2.50
C TRP A 8 1.84 0.68 3.35
N ALA A 9 1.33 -0.49 3.04
CA ALA A 9 1.66 -1.74 3.72
C ALA A 9 2.57 -2.58 2.82
N ASP A 10 3.80 -2.84 3.30
CA ASP A 10 4.79 -3.61 2.55
C ASP A 10 5.87 -4.07 3.53
N ASP A 11 6.24 -5.34 3.50
CA ASP A 11 7.25 -5.88 4.40
C ASP A 11 8.69 -5.48 4.01
N GLU A 12 8.88 -4.92 2.83
CA GLU A 12 10.18 -4.45 2.33
C GLU A 12 10.24 -2.93 2.21
N MET A 13 9.86 -2.24 3.29
CA MET A 13 9.78 -0.78 3.31
C MET A 13 11.06 -0.06 2.89
N GLU A 14 12.22 -0.65 3.19
CA GLU A 14 13.50 -0.04 2.82
C GLU A 14 13.65 0.14 1.31
N LEU A 15 13.10 -0.79 0.54
CA LEU A 15 13.12 -0.69 -0.93
C LEU A 15 12.23 0.41 -1.45
N LEU A 16 11.26 0.85 -0.65
CA LEU A 16 10.27 1.86 -1.04
C LEU A 16 10.59 3.25 -0.52
N ARG A 17 11.70 3.40 0.21
CA ARG A 17 12.03 4.67 0.87
C ARG A 17 12.08 5.85 -0.12
N ALA A 18 12.66 5.65 -1.29
CA ALA A 18 12.74 6.71 -2.30
C ALA A 18 11.35 7.12 -2.80
N HIS A 19 10.46 6.15 -2.97
CA HIS A 19 9.08 6.43 -3.39
C HIS A 19 8.32 7.20 -2.32
N ILE A 20 8.53 6.82 -1.06
CA ILE A 20 7.88 7.49 0.08
C ILE A 20 8.37 8.94 0.17
N LEU A 21 9.67 9.17 0.06
CA LEU A 21 10.23 10.51 0.07
C LEU A 21 9.69 11.36 -1.07
N PHE A 22 9.52 10.76 -2.25
CA PHE A 22 8.94 11.45 -3.39
C PHE A 22 7.51 11.90 -3.10
N LEU A 23 6.70 11.01 -2.52
CA LEU A 23 5.32 11.34 -2.17
C LEU A 23 5.27 12.44 -1.10
N GLU A 24 6.15 12.37 -0.11
CA GLU A 24 6.20 13.39 0.93
C GLU A 24 6.62 14.75 0.37
N LYS A 25 7.53 14.77 -0.60
CA LYS A 25 7.90 16.02 -1.29
C LYS A 25 6.75 16.60 -2.08
N LYS A 26 5.83 15.77 -2.56
CA LYS A 26 4.62 16.22 -3.25
C LYS A 26 3.52 16.68 -2.28
N GLY A 27 3.77 16.64 -0.98
CA GLY A 27 2.85 17.15 0.02
C GLY A 27 1.91 16.09 0.60
N TYR A 28 2.17 14.81 0.36
CA TYR A 28 1.38 13.72 0.95
C TYR A 28 2.00 13.28 2.27
N ASP A 29 1.15 12.93 3.22
CA ASP A 29 1.59 12.24 4.42
C ASP A 29 1.46 10.74 4.18
N VAL A 30 2.49 9.98 4.51
CA VAL A 30 2.51 8.53 4.28
C VAL A 30 2.72 7.81 5.59
N VAL A 31 1.77 6.95 5.95
CA VAL A 31 1.90 6.04 7.08
C VAL A 31 2.33 4.69 6.52
N THR A 32 3.39 4.12 7.05
CA THR A 32 3.93 2.85 6.58
C THR A 32 3.75 1.78 7.64
N VAL A 33 3.34 0.59 7.21
CA VAL A 33 3.26 -0.60 8.05
C VAL A 33 3.87 -1.78 7.30
N THR A 34 4.21 -2.83 8.01
CA THR A 34 4.94 -3.96 7.43
C THR A 34 4.10 -5.24 7.32
N ASN A 35 2.84 -5.18 7.71
CA ASN A 35 1.95 -6.35 7.69
C ASN A 35 0.50 -5.92 7.63
N GLY A 36 -0.37 -6.89 7.31
CA GLY A 36 -1.79 -6.62 7.13
C GLY A 36 -2.52 -6.26 8.41
N THR A 37 -2.15 -6.89 9.52
CA THR A 37 -2.79 -6.61 10.81
C THR A 37 -2.59 -5.15 11.21
N ASP A 38 -1.38 -4.65 11.08
CA ASP A 38 -1.10 -3.24 11.37
C ASP A 38 -1.82 -2.29 10.41
N ALA A 39 -1.95 -2.69 9.13
CA ALA A 39 -2.72 -1.91 8.16
C ALA A 39 -4.18 -1.78 8.58
N ILE A 40 -4.78 -2.88 9.02
CA ILE A 40 -6.17 -2.89 9.48
C ILE A 40 -6.32 -2.01 10.72
N ASP A 41 -5.40 -2.09 11.67
CA ASP A 41 -5.41 -1.27 12.86
C ASP A 41 -5.33 0.22 12.52
N GLN A 42 -4.52 0.60 11.56
CA GLN A 42 -4.45 1.99 11.10
C GLN A 42 -5.78 2.46 10.51
N CYS A 43 -6.45 1.59 9.76
CA CYS A 43 -7.76 1.92 9.18
C CYS A 43 -8.86 2.07 10.23
N ARG A 44 -8.70 1.46 11.39
CA ARG A 44 -9.62 1.68 12.51
C ARG A 44 -9.42 3.03 13.18
N GLN A 45 -8.21 3.55 13.12
CA GLN A 45 -7.83 4.80 13.80
C GLN A 45 -7.97 6.03 12.91
N LYS A 46 -7.76 5.88 11.60
CA LYS A 46 -7.70 6.99 10.66
C LYS A 46 -8.42 6.65 9.37
N THR A 47 -8.88 7.69 8.68
CA THR A 47 -9.41 7.55 7.33
C THR A 47 -8.32 7.96 6.34
N PHE A 48 -7.95 7.06 5.44
CA PHE A 48 -6.94 7.30 4.44
C PHE A 48 -7.58 7.70 3.11
N ASP A 49 -6.85 8.48 2.32
CA ASP A 49 -7.29 8.87 0.98
C ASP A 49 -6.96 7.81 -0.06
N LEU A 50 -5.90 7.04 0.20
CA LEU A 50 -5.47 5.94 -0.66
C LEU A 50 -4.68 4.94 0.17
N ILE A 51 -4.87 3.67 -0.12
CA ILE A 51 -4.13 2.60 0.54
C ILE A 51 -3.39 1.79 -0.53
N LEU A 52 -2.08 1.63 -0.32
CA LEU A 52 -1.22 0.79 -1.16
C LEU A 52 -0.90 -0.46 -0.36
N LEU A 53 -1.16 -1.62 -0.94
CA LEU A 53 -1.13 -2.88 -0.22
C LEU A 53 -0.31 -3.91 -1.00
N ASP A 54 0.78 -4.38 -0.38
CA ASP A 54 1.58 -5.46 -0.97
C ASP A 54 0.79 -6.78 -0.87
N GLU A 55 0.83 -7.55 -1.94
CA GLU A 55 0.18 -8.85 -1.99
C GLU A 55 0.86 -9.86 -1.06
N MET A 56 2.17 -9.79 -0.93
CA MET A 56 2.98 -10.75 -0.19
C MET A 56 3.52 -10.15 1.10
N MET A 57 2.81 -10.39 2.20
CA MET A 57 3.22 -9.94 3.53
C MET A 57 3.13 -11.08 4.52
N PRO A 58 3.94 -11.04 5.60
CA PRO A 58 3.81 -12.07 6.65
C PRO A 58 2.46 -11.95 7.36
N GLY A 59 1.92 -13.10 7.76
CA GLY A 59 0.63 -13.17 8.42
C GLY A 59 -0.51 -13.13 7.41
N LEU A 60 -1.39 -12.15 7.54
CA LEU A 60 -2.50 -11.99 6.60
C LEU A 60 -1.98 -11.68 5.20
N SER A 61 -2.54 -12.35 4.20
CA SER A 61 -2.23 -12.03 2.81
C SER A 61 -2.76 -10.65 2.45
N GLY A 62 -2.25 -10.09 1.35
CA GLY A 62 -2.77 -8.83 0.84
C GLY A 62 -4.26 -8.89 0.56
N LEU A 63 -4.73 -10.00 0.00
CA LEU A 63 -6.15 -10.17 -0.32
C LEU A 63 -7.03 -10.23 0.92
N GLU A 64 -6.61 -10.98 1.95
CA GLU A 64 -7.34 -11.02 3.22
C GLU A 64 -7.37 -9.65 3.90
N THR A 65 -6.25 -8.93 3.86
CA THR A 65 -6.15 -7.58 4.38
C THR A 65 -7.09 -6.64 3.64
N LEU A 66 -7.11 -6.73 2.31
CA LEU A 66 -8.00 -5.93 1.46
C LEU A 66 -9.47 -6.13 1.85
N GLN A 67 -9.88 -7.37 2.05
CA GLN A 67 -11.28 -7.67 2.40
C GLN A 67 -11.66 -7.00 3.72
N GLN A 68 -10.81 -7.08 4.74
CA GLN A 68 -11.09 -6.46 6.03
C GLN A 68 -11.06 -4.94 5.96
N ILE A 69 -10.13 -4.36 5.22
CA ILE A 69 -10.07 -2.92 5.03
C ILE A 69 -11.32 -2.42 4.33
N LYS A 70 -11.80 -3.13 3.32
CA LYS A 70 -13.01 -2.72 2.58
C LYS A 70 -14.26 -2.76 3.45
N GLU A 71 -14.31 -3.64 4.45
CA GLU A 71 -15.40 -3.63 5.42
C GLU A 71 -15.35 -2.39 6.32
N LEU A 72 -14.14 -1.95 6.70
CA LEU A 72 -13.95 -0.78 7.56
C LEU A 72 -14.07 0.53 6.80
N SER A 73 -13.60 0.57 5.58
CA SER A 73 -13.46 1.79 4.78
C SER A 73 -13.87 1.52 3.33
N PRO A 74 -15.16 1.26 3.08
CA PRO A 74 -15.60 0.85 1.73
C PRO A 74 -15.39 1.89 0.64
N ALA A 75 -15.30 3.16 1.02
CA ALA A 75 -15.11 4.24 0.03
C ALA A 75 -13.64 4.55 -0.27
N THR A 76 -12.70 4.01 0.51
CA THR A 76 -11.28 4.29 0.32
C THR A 76 -10.71 3.42 -0.80
N PRO A 77 -10.10 4.01 -1.84
CA PRO A 77 -9.47 3.22 -2.88
C PRO A 77 -8.24 2.47 -2.35
N VAL A 78 -8.10 1.22 -2.75
CA VAL A 78 -6.98 0.36 -2.39
C VAL A 78 -6.32 -0.14 -3.66
N VAL A 79 -5.01 0.06 -3.76
CA VAL A 79 -4.21 -0.41 -4.88
C VAL A 79 -3.35 -1.57 -4.40
N MET A 80 -3.50 -2.73 -5.04
CA MET A 80 -2.65 -3.88 -4.77
C MET A 80 -1.34 -3.72 -5.54
N VAL A 81 -0.23 -3.85 -4.82
CA VAL A 81 1.10 -3.78 -5.43
C VAL A 81 1.70 -5.18 -5.42
N THR A 82 2.01 -5.70 -6.59
CA THR A 82 2.60 -7.03 -6.71
C THR A 82 3.92 -6.94 -7.44
N LYS A 83 4.99 -7.30 -6.76
CA LYS A 83 6.33 -7.23 -7.34
C LYS A 83 6.49 -8.18 -8.52
N SER A 84 5.88 -9.36 -8.43
CA SER A 84 5.95 -10.34 -9.50
C SER A 84 5.20 -9.89 -10.75
N GLU A 85 4.08 -9.16 -10.59
CA GLU A 85 3.35 -8.61 -11.72
C GLU A 85 4.11 -7.47 -12.39
N GLU A 86 4.79 -6.63 -11.60
CA GLU A 86 5.64 -5.59 -12.17
C GLU A 86 6.73 -6.18 -13.05
N GLU A 87 7.39 -7.24 -12.59
CA GLU A 87 8.39 -7.93 -13.37
C GLU A 87 7.80 -8.53 -14.64
N ASN A 88 6.65 -9.17 -14.54
CA ASN A 88 5.98 -9.75 -15.69
C ASN A 88 5.56 -8.71 -16.72
N ILE A 89 5.03 -7.58 -16.26
CA ILE A 89 4.64 -6.49 -17.15
C ILE A 89 5.86 -5.91 -17.84
N MET A 90 6.95 -5.72 -17.13
CA MET A 90 8.19 -5.23 -17.74
C MET A 90 8.78 -6.23 -18.72
N ASP A 91 8.77 -7.51 -18.40
CA ASP A 91 9.24 -8.56 -19.30
C ASP A 91 8.40 -8.60 -20.58
N GLN A 92 7.10 -8.49 -20.46
CA GLN A 92 6.20 -8.46 -21.61
C GLN A 92 6.43 -7.21 -22.47
N ALA A 93 6.63 -6.07 -21.83
CA ALA A 93 6.89 -4.82 -22.54
C ALA A 93 8.23 -4.84 -23.28
N ILE A 94 9.24 -5.46 -22.67
CA ILE A 94 10.58 -5.55 -23.25
C ILE A 94 10.64 -6.68 -24.28
N GLY A 95 9.96 -7.79 -24.01
CA GLY A 95 9.99 -8.98 -24.84
C GLY A 95 9.09 -8.90 -26.07
N SER A 96 8.26 -7.91 -26.14
CA SER A 96 7.42 -7.67 -27.30
C SER A 96 7.93 -6.48 -28.12
#